data_30adfda7191d641bda01268614138f14
#
_entry.id   30adfda7191d641bda01268614138f14
#
_cell.length_a   1.000
_cell.length_b   1.000
_cell.length_c   1.000
_cell.angle_alpha   90.00
_cell.angle_beta   90.00
_cell.angle_gamma   90.00
#
_symmetry.space_group_name_H-M   'P 1'
#
loop_
_entity.id
_entity.type
_entity.pdbx_description
1 polymer ?
#
loop_
_entity_poly.entity_id
_entity_poly.type
_entity_poly.pdbx_seq_one_letter_code
_entity_poly.pdbx_strand_id
1 'polypeptide(L)'
;MEYIRRDSYVERIKPYTGKPIIKVLTGQRRVGKSYIMLQLRDEIEVLDKKAKTIYINCELEEFREIKTSSDLYAYVNSHLAVNKNNYLFIDEVQEIDSFQETLRSLLAEQKCDIYCTGSNAKILSTELATYLSGRYMEFDIHSLSYREFLQFHKLESSQNSLIKYLSLGGMPFLINLELTKEQTFEYLSNVYSTILLKDVVAKEKIRNVSFLENLVVYIADNVGSLFSSNNISKYLKSQQVQMSPQLIINYLKSLTNAYIIHKVQRADVGGLKIFEIGEKYYFEDLGLRNVIRGGDASSDMHKLMENAVFLHLIQSGYKTFVGRLDDKEIDFMADKNGRRIYIQVALTAMDEKTRAREFGNLMEIKDNYPKYVVVLNDMIIGEDYKGITYCNLEEFLLMDI
;
A
#
# COMPACT_ATOMS: atom_id res chain seq x y z
N MET A 1 -20.28 16.65 3.79
CA MET A 1 -20.32 15.24 4.23
C MET A 1 -19.30 15.13 5.35
N GLU A 2 -19.68 14.59 6.51
CA GLU A 2 -18.75 14.43 7.61
C GLU A 2 -17.95 13.14 7.34
N TYR A 3 -16.64 13.25 7.21
CA TYR A 3 -15.73 12.13 7.02
C TYR A 3 -14.57 12.21 8.01
N ILE A 4 -14.04 11.06 8.40
CA ILE A 4 -12.88 11.00 9.28
C ILE A 4 -11.64 11.40 8.50
N ARG A 5 -10.88 12.34 9.04
CA ARG A 5 -9.70 12.89 8.38
C ARG A 5 -8.53 11.91 8.44
N ARG A 6 -7.77 11.88 7.35
CA ARG A 6 -6.49 11.19 7.23
C ARG A 6 -5.37 12.23 7.11
N ASP A 7 -5.15 12.94 8.22
CA ASP A 7 -4.26 14.12 8.25
C ASP A 7 -2.84 13.83 7.77
N SER A 8 -2.31 12.63 8.01
CA SER A 8 -0.98 12.24 7.54
C SER A 8 -0.80 12.39 6.03
N TYR A 9 -1.82 12.07 5.24
CA TYR A 9 -1.78 12.23 3.79
C TYR A 9 -2.02 13.68 3.37
N VAL A 10 -2.98 14.35 3.98
CA VAL A 10 -3.31 15.75 3.67
C VAL A 10 -2.09 16.64 3.91
N GLU A 11 -1.45 16.54 5.08
CA GLU A 11 -0.25 17.32 5.42
C GLU A 11 0.95 16.99 4.53
N ARG A 12 1.06 15.74 4.06
CA ARG A 12 2.12 15.32 3.12
C ARG A 12 1.92 15.90 1.71
N ILE A 13 0.67 16.08 1.26
CA ILE A 13 0.32 16.59 -0.08
C ILE A 13 0.30 18.12 -0.10
N LYS A 14 -0.14 18.77 0.95
CA LYS A 14 -0.33 20.22 1.09
C LYS A 14 0.87 21.10 0.66
N PRO A 15 2.15 20.77 0.92
CA PRO A 15 3.29 21.55 0.46
C PRO A 15 3.39 21.72 -1.07
N TYR A 16 2.70 20.86 -1.82
CA TYR A 16 2.67 20.88 -3.28
C TYR A 16 1.45 21.63 -3.85
N THR A 17 0.55 22.12 -3.01
CA THR A 17 -0.61 22.94 -3.43
C THR A 17 -0.13 24.25 -4.05
N GLY A 18 -0.69 24.59 -5.21
CA GLY A 18 -0.31 25.77 -5.98
C GLY A 18 1.08 25.68 -6.67
N LYS A 19 1.71 24.50 -6.65
CA LYS A 19 2.96 24.28 -7.38
C LYS A 19 2.68 23.72 -8.77
N PRO A 20 3.51 24.04 -9.80
CA PRO A 20 3.33 23.56 -11.17
C PRO A 20 3.73 22.09 -11.30
N ILE A 21 3.07 21.24 -10.53
CA ILE A 21 3.28 19.80 -10.47
C ILE A 21 1.93 19.10 -10.26
N ILE A 22 1.70 18.00 -10.93
CA ILE A 22 0.47 17.21 -10.78
C ILE A 22 0.60 16.32 -9.53
N LYS A 23 -0.41 16.33 -8.65
CA LYS A 23 -0.51 15.46 -7.49
C LYS A 23 -1.33 14.24 -7.86
N VAL A 24 -0.70 13.07 -7.79
CA VAL A 24 -1.28 11.79 -8.19
C VAL A 24 -1.43 10.91 -6.95
N LEU A 25 -2.67 10.61 -6.56
CA LEU A 25 -2.97 9.71 -5.45
C LEU A 25 -3.18 8.30 -6.00
N THR A 26 -2.27 7.40 -5.67
CA THR A 26 -2.28 5.99 -6.12
C THR A 26 -2.66 5.08 -4.96
N GLY A 27 -2.95 3.82 -5.26
CA GLY A 27 -3.23 2.81 -4.24
C GLY A 27 -4.40 1.90 -4.60
N GLN A 28 -4.58 0.85 -3.84
CA GLN A 28 -5.62 -0.15 -4.03
C GLN A 28 -7.01 0.49 -4.11
N ARG A 29 -7.92 -0.17 -4.82
CA ARG A 29 -9.34 0.22 -4.81
C ARG A 29 -9.90 0.18 -3.37
N ARG A 30 -10.70 1.19 -2.99
CA ARG A 30 -11.38 1.32 -1.69
C ARG A 30 -10.51 1.67 -0.48
N VAL A 31 -9.23 2.02 -0.65
CA VAL A 31 -8.37 2.54 0.45
C VAL A 31 -8.63 4.00 0.83
N GLY A 32 -9.57 4.68 0.15
CA GLY A 32 -10.01 6.03 0.51
C GLY A 32 -9.36 7.17 -0.27
N LYS A 33 -8.77 6.93 -1.46
CA LYS A 33 -8.18 7.97 -2.32
C LYS A 33 -9.13 9.14 -2.58
N SER A 34 -10.36 8.85 -3.01
CA SER A 34 -11.40 9.86 -3.28
C SER A 34 -11.71 10.73 -2.06
N TYR A 35 -11.76 10.11 -0.86
CA TYR A 35 -12.00 10.85 0.38
C TYR A 35 -10.84 11.77 0.77
N ILE A 36 -9.59 11.35 0.57
CA ILE A 36 -8.42 12.21 0.77
C ILE A 36 -8.46 13.38 -0.22
N MET A 37 -8.82 13.13 -1.47
CA MET A 37 -8.96 14.16 -2.48
C MET A 37 -10.05 15.18 -2.11
N LEU A 38 -11.19 14.75 -1.58
CA LEU A 38 -12.25 15.62 -1.06
C LEU A 38 -11.77 16.42 0.17
N GLN A 39 -11.00 15.83 1.08
CA GLN A 39 -10.40 16.54 2.22
C GLN A 39 -9.46 17.66 1.76
N LEU A 40 -8.63 17.38 0.75
CA LEU A 40 -7.74 18.40 0.14
C LEU A 40 -8.55 19.53 -0.50
N ARG A 41 -9.61 19.20 -1.25
CA ARG A 41 -10.48 20.19 -1.86
C ARG A 41 -11.11 21.11 -0.80
N ASP A 42 -11.71 20.51 0.21
CA ASP A 42 -12.41 21.28 1.26
C ASP A 42 -11.42 22.18 2.03
N GLU A 43 -10.20 21.70 2.28
CA GLU A 43 -9.15 22.50 2.91
C GLU A 43 -8.71 23.67 2.02
N ILE A 44 -8.53 23.44 0.71
CA ILE A 44 -8.20 24.49 -0.26
C ILE A 44 -9.31 25.55 -0.32
N GLU A 45 -10.58 25.15 -0.33
CA GLU A 45 -11.72 26.10 -0.35
C GLU A 45 -11.79 26.95 0.93
N VAL A 46 -11.35 26.41 2.07
CA VAL A 46 -11.26 27.18 3.33
C VAL A 46 -10.11 28.16 3.31
N LEU A 47 -8.92 27.74 2.82
CA LEU A 47 -7.70 28.54 2.87
C LEU A 47 -7.61 29.57 1.76
N ASP A 48 -8.10 29.27 0.57
CA ASP A 48 -8.07 30.14 -0.60
C ASP A 48 -9.48 30.65 -0.97
N LYS A 49 -9.80 31.86 -0.56
CA LYS A 49 -11.12 32.51 -0.86
C LYS A 49 -11.35 32.78 -2.35
N LYS A 50 -10.30 32.68 -3.17
CA LYS A 50 -10.39 32.83 -4.63
C LYS A 50 -10.40 31.48 -5.33
N ALA A 51 -10.40 30.36 -4.58
CA ALA A 51 -10.44 29.03 -5.17
C ALA A 51 -11.68 28.84 -6.05
N LYS A 52 -11.48 28.24 -7.19
CA LYS A 52 -12.51 27.63 -8.03
C LYS A 52 -12.15 26.16 -8.20
N THR A 53 -12.90 25.29 -7.60
CA THR A 53 -12.71 23.86 -7.68
C THR A 53 -13.55 23.27 -8.82
N ILE A 54 -12.93 22.38 -9.59
CA ILE A 54 -13.56 21.58 -10.64
C ILE A 54 -13.33 20.13 -10.20
N TYR A 55 -14.41 19.39 -9.91
CA TYR A 55 -14.34 17.99 -9.49
C TYR A 55 -15.01 17.10 -10.53
N ILE A 56 -14.28 16.11 -11.02
CA ILE A 56 -14.72 15.13 -12.00
C ILE A 56 -14.53 13.75 -11.36
N ASN A 57 -15.61 12.99 -11.23
CA ASN A 57 -15.55 11.59 -10.82
C ASN A 57 -15.96 10.71 -12.00
N CYS A 58 -14.99 10.03 -12.60
CA CYS A 58 -15.19 9.24 -13.81
C CYS A 58 -16.09 7.99 -13.62
N GLU A 59 -16.43 7.63 -12.37
CA GLU A 59 -17.38 6.55 -12.07
C GLU A 59 -18.85 7.04 -12.03
N LEU A 60 -19.10 8.36 -12.05
CA LEU A 60 -20.45 8.92 -12.00
C LEU A 60 -21.06 9.12 -13.40
N GLU A 61 -22.34 8.87 -13.52
CA GLU A 61 -23.10 9.03 -14.76
C GLU A 61 -23.05 10.46 -15.34
N GLU A 62 -22.93 11.45 -14.47
CA GLU A 62 -22.79 12.87 -14.84
C GLU A 62 -21.59 13.10 -15.76
N PHE A 63 -20.51 12.34 -15.59
CA PHE A 63 -19.25 12.51 -16.34
C PHE A 63 -19.02 11.45 -17.40
N ARG A 64 -20.03 10.62 -17.70
CA ARG A 64 -19.91 9.49 -18.64
C ARG A 64 -19.49 9.88 -20.05
N GLU A 65 -19.76 11.14 -20.45
CA GLU A 65 -19.41 11.66 -21.77
C GLU A 65 -17.93 12.07 -21.86
N ILE A 66 -17.21 12.18 -20.73
CA ILE A 66 -15.78 12.48 -20.72
C ILE A 66 -15.00 11.17 -20.89
N LYS A 67 -14.75 10.76 -22.14
CA LYS A 67 -14.08 9.51 -22.48
C LYS A 67 -12.67 9.67 -23.03
N THR A 68 -12.40 10.81 -23.63
CA THR A 68 -11.11 11.08 -24.29
C THR A 68 -10.43 12.31 -23.73
N SER A 69 -9.14 12.43 -24.03
CA SER A 69 -8.34 13.62 -23.73
C SER A 69 -9.04 14.93 -24.21
N SER A 70 -9.61 14.92 -25.42
CA SER A 70 -10.31 16.06 -25.98
C SER A 70 -11.55 16.45 -25.20
N ASP A 71 -12.34 15.48 -24.76
CA ASP A 71 -13.55 15.72 -23.95
C ASP A 71 -13.17 16.33 -22.61
N LEU A 72 -12.15 15.76 -21.95
CA LEU A 72 -11.62 16.28 -20.69
C LEU A 72 -11.13 17.72 -20.84
N TYR A 73 -10.37 18.02 -21.90
CA TYR A 73 -9.84 19.37 -22.13
C TYR A 73 -10.96 20.38 -22.37
N ALA A 74 -11.96 20.02 -23.19
CA ALA A 74 -13.11 20.86 -23.47
C ALA A 74 -13.93 21.13 -22.19
N TYR A 75 -14.21 20.09 -21.42
CA TYR A 75 -14.95 20.21 -20.16
C TYR A 75 -14.22 21.12 -19.17
N VAL A 76 -12.93 20.90 -18.93
CA VAL A 76 -12.17 21.72 -17.99
C VAL A 76 -12.14 23.19 -18.43
N ASN A 77 -11.84 23.48 -19.72
CA ASN A 77 -11.79 24.84 -20.22
C ASN A 77 -13.12 25.60 -20.09
N SER A 78 -14.26 24.91 -20.25
CA SER A 78 -15.59 25.52 -20.07
C SER A 78 -15.92 25.89 -18.62
N HIS A 79 -15.21 25.29 -17.65
CA HIS A 79 -15.44 25.48 -16.20
C HIS A 79 -14.36 26.34 -15.52
N LEU A 80 -13.30 26.72 -16.23
CA LEU A 80 -12.28 27.63 -15.68
C LEU A 80 -12.88 29.01 -15.41
N ALA A 81 -12.50 29.59 -14.29
CA ALA A 81 -12.91 30.92 -13.90
C ALA A 81 -11.77 31.92 -14.09
N VAL A 82 -12.06 33.03 -14.76
CA VAL A 82 -11.12 34.15 -14.92
C VAL A 82 -10.91 34.86 -13.58
N ASN A 83 -9.66 35.23 -13.27
CA ASN A 83 -9.27 35.89 -12.03
C ASN A 83 -9.49 35.09 -10.74
N LYS A 84 -9.56 33.77 -10.86
CA LYS A 84 -9.59 32.83 -9.73
C LYS A 84 -8.44 31.84 -9.81
N ASN A 85 -8.09 31.25 -8.68
CA ASN A 85 -7.18 30.09 -8.62
C ASN A 85 -7.99 28.83 -8.92
N ASN A 86 -7.76 28.25 -10.08
CA ASN A 86 -8.48 27.06 -10.50
C ASN A 86 -7.79 25.82 -9.97
N TYR A 87 -8.54 24.89 -9.40
CA TYR A 87 -8.09 23.60 -8.89
C TYR A 87 -8.91 22.50 -9.56
N LEU A 88 -8.22 21.57 -10.20
CA LEU A 88 -8.83 20.44 -10.91
C LEU A 88 -8.59 19.14 -10.13
N PHE A 89 -9.68 18.47 -9.81
CA PHE A 89 -9.68 17.17 -9.14
C PHE A 89 -10.33 16.12 -10.05
N ILE A 90 -9.60 15.07 -10.42
CA ILE A 90 -10.09 13.99 -11.27
C ILE A 90 -9.97 12.68 -10.54
N ASP A 91 -11.10 12.07 -10.23
CA ASP A 91 -11.16 10.77 -9.55
C ASP A 91 -11.25 9.63 -10.58
N GLU A 92 -10.40 8.59 -10.41
CA GLU A 92 -10.23 7.45 -11.33
C GLU A 92 -9.88 7.89 -12.76
N VAL A 93 -8.82 8.70 -12.90
CA VAL A 93 -8.41 9.33 -14.17
C VAL A 93 -8.12 8.34 -15.30
N GLN A 94 -7.80 7.09 -14.98
CA GLN A 94 -7.55 6.02 -15.95
C GLN A 94 -8.80 5.58 -16.74
N GLU A 95 -9.98 6.04 -16.37
CA GLU A 95 -11.21 5.80 -17.13
C GLU A 95 -11.34 6.71 -18.36
N ILE A 96 -10.40 7.66 -18.55
CA ILE A 96 -10.32 8.59 -19.68
C ILE A 96 -9.15 8.21 -20.59
N ASP A 97 -9.42 7.91 -21.85
CA ASP A 97 -8.39 7.56 -22.82
C ASP A 97 -7.44 8.74 -23.07
N SER A 98 -6.13 8.46 -23.03
CA SER A 98 -5.07 9.44 -23.27
C SER A 98 -5.13 10.69 -22.36
N PHE A 99 -5.66 10.56 -21.14
CA PHE A 99 -5.81 11.65 -20.16
C PHE A 99 -4.53 12.45 -19.92
N GLN A 100 -3.38 11.80 -20.03
CA GLN A 100 -2.05 12.41 -19.80
C GLN A 100 -1.74 13.55 -20.78
N GLU A 101 -2.33 13.56 -21.98
CA GLU A 101 -2.17 14.65 -22.96
C GLU A 101 -2.83 15.93 -22.45
N THR A 102 -4.04 15.81 -21.94
CA THR A 102 -4.77 16.95 -21.34
C THR A 102 -4.07 17.44 -20.08
N LEU A 103 -3.65 16.56 -19.18
CA LEU A 103 -2.93 16.96 -17.96
C LEU A 103 -1.65 17.73 -18.30
N ARG A 104 -0.90 17.27 -19.32
CA ARG A 104 0.31 17.95 -19.80
C ARG A 104 -0.01 19.34 -20.35
N SER A 105 -1.06 19.48 -21.16
CA SER A 105 -1.47 20.77 -21.75
C SER A 105 -1.91 21.77 -20.70
N LEU A 106 -2.80 21.36 -19.79
CA LEU A 106 -3.29 22.21 -18.69
C LEU A 106 -2.15 22.66 -17.76
N LEU A 107 -1.19 21.77 -17.48
CA LEU A 107 -0.01 22.10 -16.68
C LEU A 107 0.91 23.09 -17.40
N ALA A 108 1.17 22.89 -18.70
CA ALA A 108 2.01 23.78 -19.50
C ALA A 108 1.40 25.17 -19.64
N GLU A 109 0.09 25.27 -19.75
CA GLU A 109 -0.70 26.50 -19.82
C GLU A 109 -0.91 27.14 -18.45
N GLN A 110 -0.52 26.48 -17.36
CA GLN A 110 -0.70 26.91 -15.95
C GLN A 110 -2.16 27.33 -15.63
N LYS A 111 -3.13 26.63 -16.24
CA LYS A 111 -4.55 26.97 -16.13
C LYS A 111 -5.14 26.58 -14.79
N CYS A 112 -4.65 25.51 -14.19
CA CYS A 112 -5.16 25.01 -12.91
C CYS A 112 -4.11 24.18 -12.17
N ASP A 113 -4.31 24.07 -10.86
CA ASP A 113 -3.58 23.15 -10.01
C ASP A 113 -4.26 21.77 -10.06
N ILE A 114 -3.51 20.68 -10.35
CA ILE A 114 -4.07 19.40 -10.76
C ILE A 114 -3.84 18.32 -9.71
N TYR A 115 -4.93 17.64 -9.34
CA TYR A 115 -4.98 16.46 -8.48
C TYR A 115 -5.72 15.35 -9.22
N CYS A 116 -5.18 14.16 -9.23
CA CYS A 116 -5.88 13.01 -9.80
C CYS A 116 -5.67 11.75 -8.96
N THR A 117 -6.62 10.83 -9.05
CA THR A 117 -6.50 9.51 -8.44
C THR A 117 -6.45 8.41 -9.49
N GLY A 118 -5.84 7.28 -9.12
CA GLY A 118 -5.88 6.07 -9.91
C GLY A 118 -5.64 4.81 -9.08
N SER A 119 -6.31 3.73 -9.49
CA SER A 119 -6.26 2.44 -8.80
C SER A 119 -5.31 1.43 -9.45
N ASN A 120 -4.43 1.85 -10.38
CA ASN A 120 -3.51 0.97 -11.09
C ASN A 120 -2.12 1.60 -11.24
N ALA A 121 -1.11 0.96 -10.63
CA ALA A 121 0.28 1.40 -10.66
C ALA A 121 0.87 1.47 -12.08
N LYS A 122 0.48 0.56 -12.98
CA LYS A 122 1.02 0.48 -14.34
C LYS A 122 0.67 1.72 -15.18
N ILE A 123 -0.58 2.16 -15.10
CA ILE A 123 -1.05 3.32 -15.87
C ILE A 123 -0.30 4.57 -15.43
N LEU A 124 -0.15 4.73 -14.11
CA LEU A 124 0.47 5.90 -13.54
C LEU A 124 1.99 5.90 -13.70
N SER A 125 2.67 4.76 -13.54
CA SER A 125 4.13 4.68 -13.63
C SER A 125 4.66 4.71 -15.07
N THR A 126 3.98 4.07 -16.03
CA THR A 126 4.48 3.96 -17.41
C THR A 126 4.04 5.13 -18.26
N GLU A 127 2.76 5.47 -18.22
CA GLU A 127 2.21 6.55 -19.04
C GLU A 127 2.58 7.93 -18.51
N LEU A 128 2.42 8.18 -17.21
CA LEU A 128 2.79 9.47 -16.62
C LEU A 128 4.30 9.71 -16.66
N ALA A 129 5.14 8.70 -16.38
CA ALA A 129 6.58 8.84 -16.45
C ALA A 129 7.05 9.20 -17.87
N THR A 130 6.44 8.60 -18.89
CA THR A 130 6.78 8.85 -20.29
C THR A 130 6.32 10.23 -20.76
N TYR A 131 5.05 10.60 -20.45
CA TYR A 131 4.44 11.83 -20.99
C TYR A 131 4.65 13.05 -20.11
N LEU A 132 4.76 12.91 -18.80
CA LEU A 132 4.89 14.03 -17.86
C LEU A 132 6.30 14.28 -17.35
N SER A 133 7.26 13.36 -17.60
CA SER A 133 8.71 13.57 -17.40
C SER A 133 9.07 14.37 -16.13
N GLY A 134 8.75 13.85 -14.95
CA GLY A 134 9.07 14.47 -13.66
C GLY A 134 8.19 15.67 -13.27
N ARG A 135 7.06 15.88 -13.95
CA ARG A 135 6.09 16.94 -13.62
C ARG A 135 4.93 16.46 -12.78
N TYR A 136 5.08 15.35 -12.07
CA TYR A 136 4.11 14.84 -11.13
C TYR A 136 4.77 14.35 -9.85
N MET A 137 4.00 14.35 -8.77
CA MET A 137 4.33 13.71 -7.49
C MET A 137 3.31 12.64 -7.19
N GLU A 138 3.79 11.44 -6.92
CA GLU A 138 2.98 10.30 -6.56
C GLU A 138 2.88 10.16 -5.04
N PHE A 139 1.67 9.91 -4.57
CA PHE A 139 1.34 9.70 -3.17
C PHE A 139 0.62 8.37 -3.04
N ASP A 140 1.33 7.36 -2.55
CA ASP A 140 0.76 6.06 -2.28
C ASP A 140 -0.18 6.14 -1.07
N ILE A 141 -1.44 5.76 -1.31
CA ILE A 141 -2.50 5.72 -0.30
C ILE A 141 -2.76 4.26 0.04
N HIS A 142 -2.56 3.94 1.30
CA HIS A 142 -2.69 2.58 1.83
C HIS A 142 -4.00 2.38 2.59
N SER A 143 -4.34 1.12 2.90
CA SER A 143 -5.35 0.80 3.91
C SER A 143 -5.01 1.48 5.23
N LEU A 144 -5.96 1.54 6.17
CA LEU A 144 -5.73 2.23 7.46
C LEU A 144 -4.52 1.62 8.18
N SER A 145 -3.63 2.48 8.68
CA SER A 145 -2.62 2.10 9.66
C SER A 145 -3.30 1.68 10.97
N TYR A 146 -2.59 1.01 11.87
CA TYR A 146 -3.16 0.65 13.18
C TYR A 146 -3.63 1.90 13.94
N ARG A 147 -2.86 2.99 13.91
CA ARG A 147 -3.25 4.29 14.50
C ARG A 147 -4.56 4.83 13.91
N GLU A 148 -4.69 4.80 12.57
CA GLU A 148 -5.92 5.22 11.89
C GLU A 148 -7.08 4.26 12.17
N PHE A 149 -6.82 2.95 12.24
CA PHE A 149 -7.84 1.96 12.60
C PHE A 149 -8.45 2.24 13.99
N LEU A 150 -7.61 2.53 14.99
CA LEU A 150 -8.08 2.93 16.33
C LEU A 150 -8.94 4.19 16.24
N GLN A 151 -8.49 5.22 15.54
CA GLN A 151 -9.21 6.48 15.37
C GLN A 151 -10.56 6.28 14.67
N PHE A 152 -10.58 5.53 13.57
CA PHE A 152 -11.78 5.30 12.75
C PHE A 152 -12.83 4.53 13.52
N HIS A 153 -12.43 3.50 14.26
CA HIS A 153 -13.34 2.67 15.03
C HIS A 153 -13.55 3.13 16.48
N LYS A 154 -12.96 4.29 16.86
CA LYS A 154 -13.05 4.86 18.23
C LYS A 154 -12.62 3.85 19.28
N LEU A 155 -11.55 3.12 19.03
CA LEU A 155 -10.99 2.13 19.92
C LEU A 155 -9.76 2.69 20.64
N GLU A 156 -9.59 2.26 21.88
CA GLU A 156 -8.33 2.46 22.60
C GLU A 156 -7.30 1.43 22.19
N SER A 157 -6.01 1.80 22.26
CA SER A 157 -4.92 0.88 22.05
C SER A 157 -4.94 -0.22 23.08
N SER A 158 -4.96 -1.46 22.64
CA SER A 158 -4.98 -2.66 23.47
C SER A 158 -4.66 -3.90 22.64
N GLN A 159 -4.23 -4.97 23.30
CA GLN A 159 -4.02 -6.24 22.64
C GLN A 159 -5.26 -6.72 21.87
N ASN A 160 -6.47 -6.51 22.41
CA ASN A 160 -7.72 -6.86 21.72
C ASN A 160 -7.92 -6.03 20.43
N SER A 161 -7.64 -4.75 20.46
CA SER A 161 -7.72 -3.87 19.29
C SER A 161 -6.67 -4.25 18.25
N LEU A 162 -5.46 -4.62 18.69
CA LEU A 162 -4.41 -5.14 17.81
C LEU A 162 -4.85 -6.44 17.12
N ILE A 163 -5.36 -7.40 17.85
CA ILE A 163 -5.85 -8.67 17.27
C ILE A 163 -7.01 -8.43 16.29
N LYS A 164 -7.91 -7.48 16.59
CA LYS A 164 -8.97 -7.07 15.65
C LYS A 164 -8.35 -6.53 14.34
N TYR A 165 -7.40 -5.61 14.44
CA TYR A 165 -6.71 -5.06 13.28
C TYR A 165 -6.01 -6.13 12.45
N LEU A 166 -5.25 -7.01 13.08
CA LEU A 166 -4.57 -8.12 12.41
C LEU A 166 -5.54 -9.11 11.74
N SER A 167 -6.73 -9.29 12.34
CA SER A 167 -7.73 -10.22 11.83
C SER A 167 -8.63 -9.63 10.75
N LEU A 168 -9.08 -8.40 10.91
CA LEU A 168 -10.11 -7.76 10.08
C LEU A 168 -9.53 -6.79 9.04
N GLY A 169 -8.26 -6.37 9.20
CA GLY A 169 -7.59 -5.44 8.30
C GLY A 169 -7.94 -3.97 8.52
N GLY A 170 -7.51 -3.14 7.59
CA GLY A 170 -7.62 -1.68 7.64
C GLY A 170 -8.45 -1.07 6.51
N MET A 171 -9.38 -1.79 5.89
CA MET A 171 -10.24 -1.19 4.86
C MET A 171 -11.14 -0.11 5.47
N PRO A 172 -11.09 1.17 4.98
CA PRO A 172 -11.81 2.28 5.60
C PRO A 172 -13.33 2.10 5.71
N PHE A 173 -13.95 1.38 4.78
CA PHE A 173 -15.40 1.16 4.77
C PHE A 173 -15.89 0.35 5.97
N LEU A 174 -15.02 -0.41 6.63
CA LEU A 174 -15.37 -1.24 7.79
C LEU A 174 -15.97 -0.42 8.95
N ILE A 175 -15.72 0.90 8.98
CA ILE A 175 -16.38 1.81 9.95
C ILE A 175 -17.91 1.78 9.88
N ASN A 176 -18.48 1.42 8.71
CA ASN A 176 -19.91 1.37 8.49
C ASN A 176 -20.53 0.00 8.85
N LEU A 177 -19.72 -0.94 9.32
CA LEU A 177 -20.11 -2.30 9.68
C LEU A 177 -19.84 -2.55 11.17
N GLU A 178 -20.54 -3.51 11.74
CA GLU A 178 -20.09 -4.07 13.00
C GLU A 178 -18.76 -4.83 12.76
N LEU A 179 -17.78 -4.61 13.65
CA LEU A 179 -16.48 -5.30 13.56
C LEU A 179 -16.58 -6.76 14.00
N THR A 180 -17.50 -7.50 13.37
CA THR A 180 -17.60 -8.95 13.48
C THR A 180 -16.85 -9.61 12.33
N LYS A 181 -16.33 -10.80 12.56
CA LYS A 181 -15.63 -11.56 11.52
C LYS A 181 -16.55 -11.86 10.32
N GLU A 182 -17.79 -12.22 10.59
CA GLU A 182 -18.79 -12.61 9.59
C GLU A 182 -19.09 -11.48 8.61
N GLN A 183 -19.55 -10.34 9.08
CA GLN A 183 -19.88 -9.18 8.23
C GLN A 183 -18.68 -8.63 7.51
N THR A 184 -17.54 -8.55 8.22
CA THR A 184 -16.30 -8.06 7.63
C THR A 184 -15.81 -8.97 6.50
N PHE A 185 -15.82 -10.28 6.70
CA PHE A 185 -15.34 -11.23 5.68
C PHE A 185 -16.27 -11.30 4.48
N GLU A 186 -17.58 -11.19 4.66
CA GLU A 186 -18.52 -11.08 3.53
C GLU A 186 -18.23 -9.83 2.69
N TYR A 187 -18.08 -8.68 3.33
CA TYR A 187 -17.72 -7.44 2.63
C TYR A 187 -16.38 -7.55 1.91
N LEU A 188 -15.34 -8.01 2.59
CA LEU A 188 -13.99 -8.12 2.02
C LEU A 188 -13.92 -9.15 0.89
N SER A 189 -14.72 -10.23 0.92
CA SER A 189 -14.84 -11.19 -0.19
C SER A 189 -15.36 -10.50 -1.45
N ASN A 190 -16.37 -9.64 -1.30
CA ASN A 190 -16.92 -8.86 -2.42
C ASN A 190 -15.91 -7.82 -2.94
N VAL A 191 -15.15 -7.18 -2.04
CA VAL A 191 -14.07 -6.25 -2.42
C VAL A 191 -12.98 -6.99 -3.19
N TYR A 192 -12.50 -8.12 -2.68
CA TYR A 192 -11.49 -8.94 -3.34
C TYR A 192 -11.93 -9.39 -4.74
N SER A 193 -13.15 -9.93 -4.86
CA SER A 193 -13.70 -10.36 -6.15
C SER A 193 -13.76 -9.19 -7.14
N THR A 194 -14.15 -8.00 -6.68
CA THR A 194 -14.19 -6.80 -7.54
C THR A 194 -12.80 -6.39 -8.00
N ILE A 195 -11.81 -6.34 -7.12
CA ILE A 195 -10.42 -5.98 -7.46
C ILE A 195 -9.85 -7.02 -8.42
N LEU A 196 -9.99 -8.31 -8.10
CA LEU A 196 -9.46 -9.39 -8.93
C LEU A 196 -10.04 -9.38 -10.33
N LEU A 197 -11.36 -9.26 -10.46
CA LEU A 197 -12.02 -9.32 -11.77
C LEU A 197 -11.84 -8.04 -12.59
N LYS A 198 -12.01 -6.86 -11.99
CA LYS A 198 -11.93 -5.58 -12.71
C LYS A 198 -10.49 -5.12 -12.93
N ASP A 199 -9.68 -5.11 -11.87
CA ASP A 199 -8.37 -4.46 -11.91
C ASP A 199 -7.24 -5.41 -12.34
N VAL A 200 -7.44 -6.73 -12.21
CA VAL A 200 -6.44 -7.72 -12.64
C VAL A 200 -6.90 -8.43 -13.91
N VAL A 201 -8.00 -9.17 -13.86
CA VAL A 201 -8.44 -10.06 -14.97
C VAL A 201 -8.79 -9.24 -16.21
N ALA A 202 -9.65 -8.24 -16.09
CA ALA A 202 -10.13 -7.46 -17.24
C ALA A 202 -9.03 -6.57 -17.83
N LYS A 203 -8.29 -5.83 -17.00
CA LYS A 203 -7.24 -4.90 -17.46
C LYS A 203 -6.03 -5.62 -18.05
N GLU A 204 -5.60 -6.73 -17.47
CA GLU A 204 -4.43 -7.48 -17.92
C GLU A 204 -4.80 -8.63 -18.88
N LYS A 205 -6.09 -8.76 -19.24
CA LYS A 205 -6.64 -9.80 -20.16
C LYS A 205 -6.22 -11.22 -19.78
N ILE A 206 -6.31 -11.53 -18.48
CA ILE A 206 -5.92 -12.83 -17.93
C ILE A 206 -6.91 -13.89 -18.39
N ARG A 207 -6.40 -14.97 -19.00
CA ARG A 207 -7.24 -16.05 -19.55
C ARG A 207 -7.54 -17.16 -18.52
N ASN A 208 -6.61 -17.43 -17.62
CA ASN A 208 -6.78 -18.50 -16.64
C ASN A 208 -7.02 -17.91 -15.25
N VAL A 209 -8.29 -17.57 -14.97
CA VAL A 209 -8.73 -16.96 -13.71
C VAL A 209 -8.55 -17.91 -12.53
N SER A 210 -8.94 -19.19 -12.72
CA SER A 210 -8.80 -20.19 -11.64
C SER A 210 -7.36 -20.38 -11.19
N PHE A 211 -6.41 -20.34 -12.12
CA PHE A 211 -4.99 -20.36 -11.76
C PHE A 211 -4.57 -19.11 -10.99
N LEU A 212 -5.04 -17.93 -11.41
CA LEU A 212 -4.75 -16.68 -10.70
C LEU A 212 -5.27 -16.74 -9.26
N GLU A 213 -6.49 -17.22 -9.04
CA GLU A 213 -7.07 -17.40 -7.71
C GLU A 213 -6.22 -18.34 -6.84
N ASN A 214 -5.81 -19.50 -7.37
CA ASN A 214 -4.93 -20.43 -6.68
C ASN A 214 -3.56 -19.81 -6.35
N LEU A 215 -3.01 -19.01 -7.27
CA LEU A 215 -1.76 -18.29 -7.02
C LEU A 215 -1.90 -17.27 -5.89
N VAL A 216 -3.01 -16.53 -5.84
CA VAL A 216 -3.25 -15.56 -4.77
C VAL A 216 -3.41 -16.25 -3.41
N VAL A 217 -4.13 -17.38 -3.36
CA VAL A 217 -4.23 -18.21 -2.15
C VAL A 217 -2.84 -18.71 -1.71
N TYR A 218 -2.04 -19.20 -2.66
CA TYR A 218 -0.67 -19.64 -2.36
C TYR A 218 0.18 -18.51 -1.77
N ILE A 219 0.07 -17.28 -2.31
CA ILE A 219 0.79 -16.12 -1.77
C ILE A 219 0.27 -15.78 -0.37
N ALA A 220 -1.04 -15.83 -0.13
CA ALA A 220 -1.63 -15.57 1.18
C ALA A 220 -1.17 -16.56 2.24
N ASP A 221 -0.98 -17.83 1.86
CA ASP A 221 -0.42 -18.86 2.74
C ASP A 221 1.09 -18.69 3.00
N ASN A 222 1.81 -18.00 2.11
CA ASN A 222 3.26 -17.88 2.16
C ASN A 222 3.76 -16.45 2.34
N VAL A 223 2.95 -15.57 2.94
CA VAL A 223 3.37 -14.19 3.29
C VAL A 223 4.66 -14.24 4.11
N GLY A 224 5.61 -13.34 3.81
CA GLY A 224 6.89 -13.28 4.49
C GLY A 224 7.89 -14.39 4.12
N SER A 225 7.52 -15.32 3.25
CA SER A 225 8.45 -16.36 2.76
C SER A 225 9.16 -15.93 1.49
N LEU A 226 10.40 -16.40 1.29
CA LEU A 226 11.13 -16.14 0.05
C LEU A 226 10.49 -16.89 -1.12
N PHE A 227 10.17 -16.13 -2.16
CA PHE A 227 9.54 -16.64 -3.37
C PHE A 227 10.57 -16.88 -4.48
N SER A 228 10.32 -17.96 -5.23
CA SER A 228 10.98 -18.22 -6.51
C SER A 228 9.92 -18.73 -7.48
N SER A 229 9.78 -18.07 -8.64
CA SER A 229 8.85 -18.51 -9.70
C SER A 229 9.08 -19.95 -10.12
N ASN A 230 10.33 -20.43 -10.05
CA ASN A 230 10.69 -21.82 -10.30
C ASN A 230 10.14 -22.77 -9.22
N ASN A 231 10.18 -22.38 -7.94
CA ASN A 231 9.64 -23.20 -6.85
C ASN A 231 8.12 -23.24 -6.93
N ILE A 232 7.46 -22.11 -7.24
CA ILE A 232 6.01 -22.06 -7.48
C ILE A 232 5.64 -22.97 -8.66
N SER A 233 6.37 -22.90 -9.79
CA SER A 233 6.12 -23.73 -10.96
C SER A 233 6.26 -25.23 -10.62
N LYS A 234 7.27 -25.61 -9.84
CA LYS A 234 7.46 -27.00 -9.36
C LYS A 234 6.32 -27.44 -8.45
N TYR A 235 5.91 -26.59 -7.49
CA TYR A 235 4.78 -26.86 -6.60
C TYR A 235 3.50 -27.08 -7.39
N LEU A 236 3.18 -26.18 -8.32
CA LEU A 236 2.00 -26.27 -9.17
C LEU A 236 2.02 -27.52 -10.06
N LYS A 237 3.19 -27.89 -10.58
CA LYS A 237 3.36 -29.15 -11.33
C LYS A 237 3.03 -30.37 -10.48
N SER A 238 3.38 -30.36 -9.18
CA SER A 238 3.00 -31.44 -8.26
C SER A 238 1.48 -31.52 -8.02
N GLN A 239 0.77 -30.42 -8.23
CA GLN A 239 -0.70 -30.32 -8.21
C GLN A 239 -1.33 -30.53 -9.59
N GLN A 240 -0.60 -31.08 -10.56
CA GLN A 240 -1.03 -31.31 -11.95
C GLN A 240 -1.35 -30.03 -12.74
N VAL A 241 -0.90 -28.86 -12.28
CA VAL A 241 -1.06 -27.58 -12.96
C VAL A 241 0.26 -27.23 -13.64
N GLN A 242 0.28 -27.21 -14.98
CA GLN A 242 1.46 -26.86 -15.77
C GLN A 242 1.47 -25.35 -16.06
N MET A 243 2.37 -24.62 -15.41
CA MET A 243 2.57 -23.18 -15.63
C MET A 243 4.05 -22.87 -15.79
N SER A 244 4.37 -22.03 -16.77
CA SER A 244 5.72 -21.56 -16.95
C SER A 244 6.09 -20.53 -15.88
N PRO A 245 7.36 -20.47 -15.44
CA PRO A 245 7.83 -19.43 -14.52
C PRO A 245 7.55 -18.01 -15.02
N GLN A 246 7.65 -17.77 -16.33
CA GLN A 246 7.37 -16.47 -16.92
C GLN A 246 5.90 -16.03 -16.74
N LEU A 247 4.96 -16.96 -16.89
CA LEU A 247 3.55 -16.65 -16.69
C LEU A 247 3.24 -16.32 -15.23
N ILE A 248 3.87 -17.05 -14.28
CA ILE A 248 3.78 -16.76 -12.85
C ILE A 248 4.29 -15.35 -12.55
N ILE A 249 5.46 -14.97 -13.10
CA ILE A 249 6.03 -13.61 -12.96
C ILE A 249 5.05 -12.55 -13.48
N ASN A 250 4.42 -12.78 -14.63
CA ASN A 250 3.45 -11.85 -15.20
C ASN A 250 2.22 -11.70 -14.29
N TYR A 251 1.71 -12.79 -13.72
CA TYR A 251 0.57 -12.72 -12.80
C TYR A 251 0.92 -12.02 -11.49
N LEU A 252 2.11 -12.28 -10.93
CA LEU A 252 2.61 -11.54 -9.76
C LEU A 252 2.71 -10.04 -10.05
N LYS A 253 3.19 -9.68 -11.24
CA LYS A 253 3.25 -8.27 -11.67
C LYS A 253 1.85 -7.66 -11.78
N SER A 254 0.87 -8.39 -12.32
CA SER A 254 -0.51 -7.91 -12.42
C SER A 254 -1.14 -7.69 -11.04
N LEU A 255 -0.90 -8.58 -10.09
CA LEU A 255 -1.36 -8.45 -8.70
C LEU A 255 -0.69 -7.25 -8.00
N THR A 256 0.59 -7.01 -8.25
CA THR A 256 1.31 -5.85 -7.73
C THR A 256 0.80 -4.55 -8.36
N ASN A 257 0.52 -4.53 -9.66
CA ASN A 257 -0.06 -3.37 -10.35
C ASN A 257 -1.44 -2.98 -9.81
N ALA A 258 -2.23 -3.96 -9.34
CA ALA A 258 -3.53 -3.73 -8.70
C ALA A 258 -3.43 -3.44 -7.20
N TYR A 259 -2.22 -3.32 -6.65
CA TYR A 259 -1.96 -3.11 -5.22
C TYR A 259 -2.59 -4.18 -4.32
N ILE A 260 -2.80 -5.42 -4.81
CA ILE A 260 -3.23 -6.53 -3.94
C ILE A 260 -2.07 -6.96 -3.06
N ILE A 261 -0.88 -7.05 -3.68
CA ILE A 261 0.38 -7.42 -3.02
C ILE A 261 1.49 -6.43 -3.33
N HIS A 262 2.43 -6.32 -2.41
CA HIS A 262 3.68 -5.59 -2.56
C HIS A 262 4.84 -6.55 -2.70
N LYS A 263 5.70 -6.30 -3.68
CA LYS A 263 6.95 -7.03 -3.87
C LYS A 263 8.07 -6.37 -3.08
N VAL A 264 8.72 -7.12 -2.20
CA VAL A 264 9.88 -6.69 -1.43
C VAL A 264 11.11 -7.43 -1.91
N GLN A 265 12.06 -6.70 -2.46
CA GLN A 265 13.30 -7.25 -2.99
C GLN A 265 14.28 -7.57 -1.87
N ARG A 266 15.13 -8.56 -2.10
CA ARG A 266 16.22 -8.89 -1.20
C ARG A 266 17.45 -8.04 -1.50
N ALA A 267 18.10 -7.52 -0.47
CA ALA A 267 19.31 -6.71 -0.62
C ALA A 267 20.37 -7.09 0.41
N ASP A 268 21.63 -6.98 0.03
CA ASP A 268 22.77 -7.18 0.94
C ASP A 268 22.86 -6.02 1.95
N VAL A 269 23.02 -6.36 3.22
CA VAL A 269 23.11 -5.37 4.32
C VAL A 269 24.35 -4.50 4.18
N GLY A 270 25.48 -5.08 3.74
CA GLY A 270 26.77 -4.37 3.67
C GLY A 270 26.96 -3.50 2.43
N GLY A 271 26.26 -3.78 1.32
CA GLY A 271 26.54 -3.11 0.04
C GLY A 271 25.32 -2.66 -0.78
N LEU A 272 24.11 -2.83 -0.27
CA LEU A 272 22.85 -2.56 -1.02
C LEU A 272 22.76 -3.24 -2.40
N LYS A 273 23.54 -4.33 -2.59
CA LYS A 273 23.37 -5.14 -3.80
C LYS A 273 22.00 -5.79 -3.78
N ILE A 274 21.13 -5.33 -4.67
CA ILE A 274 19.78 -5.91 -4.83
C ILE A 274 19.90 -7.24 -5.56
N PHE A 275 19.27 -8.28 -5.02
CA PHE A 275 19.23 -9.59 -5.64
C PHE A 275 17.97 -9.72 -6.50
N GLU A 276 18.12 -10.31 -7.69
CA GLU A 276 16.99 -10.55 -8.60
C GLU A 276 16.14 -11.75 -8.18
N ILE A 277 16.62 -12.58 -7.25
CA ILE A 277 15.97 -13.82 -6.82
C ILE A 277 15.78 -13.79 -5.30
N GLY A 278 14.62 -14.25 -4.85
CA GLY A 278 14.31 -14.37 -3.44
C GLY A 278 13.61 -13.14 -2.89
N GLU A 279 12.64 -12.62 -3.65
CA GLU A 279 11.71 -11.62 -3.13
C GLU A 279 10.70 -12.20 -2.15
N LYS A 280 10.16 -11.35 -1.28
CA LYS A 280 8.97 -11.63 -0.45
C LYS A 280 7.77 -10.83 -0.97
N TYR A 281 6.56 -11.33 -0.64
CA TYR A 281 5.32 -10.65 -0.97
C TYR A 281 4.50 -10.42 0.29
N TYR A 282 3.94 -9.21 0.41
CA TYR A 282 3.06 -8.78 1.51
C TYR A 282 1.76 -8.22 0.92
N PHE A 283 0.65 -8.40 1.63
CA PHE A 283 -0.65 -7.88 1.21
C PHE A 283 -0.79 -6.41 1.63
N GLU A 284 -1.48 -5.65 0.79
CA GLU A 284 -1.87 -4.26 1.10
C GLU A 284 -2.84 -4.17 2.27
N ASP A 285 -3.66 -5.21 2.49
CA ASP A 285 -4.60 -5.28 3.59
C ASP A 285 -4.65 -6.67 4.24
N LEU A 286 -4.57 -6.69 5.57
CA LEU A 286 -4.51 -7.93 6.35
C LEU A 286 -5.84 -8.69 6.30
N GLY A 287 -6.97 -7.97 6.31
CA GLY A 287 -8.30 -8.57 6.23
C GLY A 287 -8.55 -9.23 4.88
N LEU A 288 -8.15 -8.58 3.78
CA LEU A 288 -8.20 -9.20 2.45
C LEU A 288 -7.37 -10.47 2.39
N ARG A 289 -6.14 -10.43 2.93
CA ARG A 289 -5.29 -11.63 3.01
C ARG A 289 -5.98 -12.77 3.77
N ASN A 290 -6.61 -12.46 4.90
CA ASN A 290 -7.27 -13.46 5.74
C ASN A 290 -8.52 -14.06 5.06
N VAL A 291 -9.29 -13.25 4.37
CA VAL A 291 -10.44 -13.71 3.56
C VAL A 291 -10.01 -14.63 2.43
N ILE A 292 -8.96 -14.26 1.69
CA ILE A 292 -8.42 -15.05 0.58
C ILE A 292 -7.95 -16.41 1.05
N ARG A 293 -7.28 -16.46 2.20
CA ARG A 293 -6.83 -17.71 2.80
C ARG A 293 -7.98 -18.59 3.31
N GLY A 294 -9.12 -17.97 3.68
CA GLY A 294 -10.25 -18.69 4.25
C GLY A 294 -10.02 -19.24 5.66
N GLY A 295 -9.01 -18.75 6.37
CA GLY A 295 -8.53 -19.30 7.61
C GLY A 295 -8.73 -18.45 8.86
N ASP A 296 -8.34 -19.02 9.99
CA ASP A 296 -8.24 -18.31 11.25
C ASP A 296 -6.90 -17.58 11.33
N ALA A 297 -6.94 -16.30 11.70
CA ALA A 297 -5.77 -15.45 11.91
C ALA A 297 -4.80 -16.03 12.98
N SER A 298 -5.30 -16.77 13.95
CA SER A 298 -4.51 -17.31 15.06
C SER A 298 -3.41 -18.28 14.62
N SER A 299 -3.64 -19.05 13.56
CA SER A 299 -2.67 -20.04 13.06
C SER A 299 -1.46 -19.44 12.34
N ASP A 300 -1.56 -18.16 11.91
CA ASP A 300 -0.55 -17.48 11.09
C ASP A 300 -0.10 -16.14 11.69
N MET A 301 -0.22 -15.99 12.99
CA MET A 301 0.04 -14.72 13.68
C MET A 301 1.40 -14.14 13.32
N HIS A 302 2.46 -14.93 13.21
CA HIS A 302 3.78 -14.45 12.81
C HIS A 302 3.76 -13.78 11.43
N LYS A 303 3.08 -14.36 10.44
CA LYS A 303 2.95 -13.80 9.09
C LYS A 303 2.15 -12.50 9.07
N LEU A 304 1.10 -12.41 9.90
CA LEU A 304 0.30 -11.20 10.04
C LEU A 304 1.10 -10.07 10.71
N MET A 305 1.90 -10.40 11.72
CA MET A 305 2.80 -9.44 12.37
C MET A 305 3.82 -8.88 11.38
N GLU A 306 4.48 -9.76 10.63
CA GLU A 306 5.48 -9.37 9.62
C GLU A 306 4.84 -8.50 8.54
N ASN A 307 3.63 -8.84 8.05
CA ASN A 307 2.90 -8.01 7.10
C ASN A 307 2.46 -6.66 7.72
N ALA A 308 2.05 -6.62 8.98
CA ALA A 308 1.68 -5.38 9.67
C ALA A 308 2.89 -4.45 9.84
N VAL A 309 4.04 -4.99 10.21
CA VAL A 309 5.32 -4.25 10.27
C VAL A 309 5.70 -3.70 8.90
N PHE A 310 5.59 -4.52 7.85
CA PHE A 310 5.82 -4.07 6.47
C PHE A 310 4.91 -2.88 6.10
N LEU A 311 3.60 -2.99 6.35
CA LEU A 311 2.64 -1.91 6.07
C LEU A 311 2.98 -0.63 6.84
N HIS A 312 3.32 -0.74 8.12
CA HIS A 312 3.74 0.40 8.93
C HIS A 312 4.97 1.11 8.35
N LEU A 313 5.96 0.35 7.86
CA LEU A 313 7.17 0.89 7.24
C LEU A 313 6.86 1.67 5.96
N ILE A 314 6.07 1.11 5.04
CA ILE A 314 5.75 1.80 3.78
C ILE A 314 4.83 3.00 4.00
N GLN A 315 3.87 2.92 4.91
CA GLN A 315 3.00 4.03 5.32
C GLN A 315 3.80 5.17 5.95
N SER A 316 4.87 4.83 6.69
CA SER A 316 5.83 5.78 7.24
C SER A 316 6.80 6.33 6.18
N GLY A 317 6.71 5.89 4.92
CA GLY A 317 7.51 6.38 3.80
C GLY A 317 8.90 5.73 3.67
N TYR A 318 9.11 4.57 4.26
CA TYR A 318 10.34 3.79 4.09
C TYR A 318 10.32 2.96 2.81
N LYS A 319 11.43 2.93 2.10
CA LYS A 319 11.72 1.93 1.09
C LYS A 319 12.26 0.68 1.78
N THR A 320 11.55 -0.43 1.63
CA THR A 320 11.77 -1.65 2.42
C THR A 320 12.39 -2.75 1.58
N PHE A 321 13.34 -3.47 2.17
CA PHE A 321 14.02 -4.63 1.60
C PHE A 321 14.05 -5.77 2.61
N VAL A 322 14.17 -7.01 2.12
CA VAL A 322 14.59 -8.15 2.94
C VAL A 322 16.10 -8.11 3.05
N GLY A 323 16.64 -7.96 4.26
CA GLY A 323 18.08 -7.89 4.48
C GLY A 323 18.75 -9.27 4.36
N ARG A 324 19.90 -9.32 3.70
CA ARG A 324 20.79 -10.49 3.72
C ARG A 324 22.12 -10.11 4.33
N LEU A 325 22.52 -10.85 5.35
CA LEU A 325 23.82 -10.77 5.98
C LEU A 325 24.47 -12.16 5.92
N ASP A 326 25.39 -12.37 4.98
CA ASP A 326 25.96 -13.69 4.67
C ASP A 326 24.87 -14.74 4.38
N ASP A 327 24.74 -15.76 5.23
CA ASP A 327 23.70 -16.80 5.12
C ASP A 327 22.45 -16.50 5.97
N LYS A 328 22.42 -15.35 6.67
CA LYS A 328 21.35 -14.94 7.56
C LYS A 328 20.40 -14.01 6.87
N GLU A 329 19.16 -14.00 7.33
CA GLU A 329 18.12 -13.11 6.90
C GLU A 329 17.78 -12.10 7.99
N ILE A 330 17.57 -10.86 7.60
CA ILE A 330 16.95 -9.80 8.39
C ILE A 330 15.59 -9.53 7.75
N ASP A 331 14.52 -9.64 8.53
CA ASP A 331 13.16 -9.54 7.98
C ASP A 331 12.97 -8.25 7.20
N PHE A 332 13.41 -7.12 7.79
CA PHE A 332 13.36 -5.83 7.11
C PHE A 332 14.63 -5.00 7.30
N MET A 333 15.12 -4.49 6.19
CA MET A 333 16.04 -3.36 6.10
C MET A 333 15.26 -2.24 5.42
N ALA A 334 15.10 -1.10 6.09
CA ALA A 334 14.23 -0.03 5.61
C ALA A 334 14.98 1.31 5.56
N ASP A 335 14.91 2.00 4.41
CA ASP A 335 15.62 3.24 4.12
C ASP A 335 14.65 4.40 3.88
N LYS A 336 14.89 5.55 4.54
CA LYS A 336 14.13 6.79 4.36
C LYS A 336 15.05 8.01 4.50
N ASN A 337 15.21 8.77 3.41
CA ASN A 337 16.00 10.01 3.42
C ASN A 337 17.42 9.86 4.00
N GLY A 338 18.11 8.77 3.69
CA GLY A 338 19.45 8.48 4.19
C GLY A 338 19.49 7.91 5.63
N ARG A 339 18.35 7.71 6.27
CA ARG A 339 18.23 6.98 7.53
C ARG A 339 17.86 5.54 7.24
N ARG A 340 18.52 4.61 7.90
CA ARG A 340 18.26 3.17 7.82
C ARG A 340 17.82 2.64 9.15
N ILE A 341 16.95 1.64 9.13
CA ILE A 341 16.59 0.85 10.30
C ILE A 341 16.56 -0.64 9.93
N TYR A 342 16.78 -1.50 10.92
CA TYR A 342 16.71 -2.95 10.77
C TYR A 342 15.66 -3.50 11.73
N ILE A 343 14.83 -4.43 11.26
CA ILE A 343 13.76 -4.99 12.06
C ILE A 343 13.75 -6.51 11.92
N GLN A 344 13.62 -7.18 13.04
CA GLN A 344 13.34 -8.61 13.14
C GLN A 344 11.99 -8.79 13.83
N VAL A 345 11.15 -9.71 13.33
CA VAL A 345 9.81 -9.95 13.84
C VAL A 345 9.72 -11.37 14.38
N ALA A 346 9.27 -11.52 15.63
CA ALA A 346 9.12 -12.82 16.27
C ALA A 346 7.82 -12.90 17.07
N LEU A 347 7.25 -14.09 17.26
CA LEU A 347 6.07 -14.23 18.14
C LEU A 347 6.43 -13.90 19.59
N THR A 348 7.57 -14.34 20.03
CA THR A 348 8.15 -14.09 21.35
C THR A 348 9.68 -14.22 21.27
N ALA A 349 10.39 -13.53 22.13
CA ALA A 349 11.83 -13.69 22.33
C ALA A 349 12.18 -14.00 23.80
N MET A 350 11.24 -14.58 24.54
CA MET A 350 11.44 -14.92 25.96
C MET A 350 12.41 -16.09 26.17
N ASP A 351 12.39 -17.09 25.29
CA ASP A 351 13.34 -18.19 25.37
C ASP A 351 14.72 -17.83 24.82
N GLU A 352 15.77 -18.36 25.47
CA GLU A 352 17.16 -18.01 25.17
C GLU A 352 17.59 -18.36 23.72
N LYS A 353 17.07 -19.45 23.16
CA LYS A 353 17.40 -19.90 21.81
C LYS A 353 16.80 -18.95 20.74
N THR A 354 15.54 -18.58 20.90
CA THR A 354 14.87 -17.60 20.02
C THR A 354 15.53 -16.23 20.16
N ARG A 355 15.81 -15.78 21.40
CA ARG A 355 16.52 -14.53 21.65
C ARG A 355 17.90 -14.51 20.98
N ALA A 356 18.67 -15.57 21.12
CA ALA A 356 20.00 -15.67 20.50
C ALA A 356 19.91 -15.62 18.96
N ARG A 357 18.86 -16.16 18.36
CA ARG A 357 18.65 -16.11 16.91
C ARG A 357 18.22 -14.71 16.45
N GLU A 358 17.16 -14.15 17.02
CA GLU A 358 16.57 -12.89 16.55
C GLU A 358 17.50 -11.69 16.83
N PHE A 359 18.08 -11.62 18.00
CA PHE A 359 19.03 -10.57 18.33
C PHE A 359 20.42 -10.83 17.70
N GLY A 360 20.82 -12.10 17.58
CA GLY A 360 22.14 -12.49 17.05
C GLY A 360 22.37 -11.98 15.64
N ASN A 361 21.35 -12.12 14.76
CA ASN A 361 21.43 -11.62 13.39
C ASN A 361 21.65 -10.09 13.34
N LEU A 362 20.93 -9.35 14.17
CA LEU A 362 21.05 -7.88 14.24
C LEU A 362 22.37 -7.43 14.86
N MET A 363 22.91 -8.16 15.85
CA MET A 363 24.20 -7.83 16.49
C MET A 363 25.41 -7.98 15.54
N GLU A 364 25.31 -8.80 14.52
CA GLU A 364 26.37 -8.97 13.52
C GLU A 364 26.46 -7.81 12.53
N ILE A 365 25.41 -6.98 12.44
CA ILE A 365 25.40 -5.78 11.61
C ILE A 365 26.31 -4.73 12.27
N LYS A 366 27.43 -4.38 11.62
CA LYS A 366 28.51 -3.54 12.15
C LYS A 366 28.30 -2.04 11.98
N ASP A 367 27.07 -1.60 11.75
CA ASP A 367 26.75 -0.17 11.68
C ASP A 367 25.96 0.30 12.91
N ASN A 368 25.79 1.63 13.02
CA ASN A 368 25.13 2.28 14.15
C ASN A 368 23.66 2.65 13.87
N TYR A 369 23.06 2.11 12.82
CA TYR A 369 21.66 2.37 12.55
C TYR A 369 20.75 1.66 13.58
N PRO A 370 19.58 2.25 13.89
CA PRO A 370 18.63 1.65 14.82
C PRO A 370 18.23 0.22 14.43
N LYS A 371 18.13 -0.64 15.41
CA LYS A 371 17.77 -2.05 15.27
C LYS A 371 16.62 -2.35 16.21
N TYR A 372 15.63 -3.08 15.71
CA TYR A 372 14.41 -3.41 16.44
C TYR A 372 14.16 -4.91 16.41
N VAL A 373 13.79 -5.48 17.55
CA VAL A 373 13.14 -6.79 17.64
C VAL A 373 11.70 -6.55 18.07
N VAL A 374 10.76 -6.87 17.19
CA VAL A 374 9.33 -6.66 17.40
C VAL A 374 8.65 -7.98 17.72
N VAL A 375 7.97 -8.05 18.85
CA VAL A 375 7.27 -9.27 19.32
C VAL A 375 5.79 -9.01 19.51
N LEU A 376 5.00 -10.09 19.59
CA LEU A 376 3.54 -9.94 19.72
C LEU A 376 3.16 -9.30 21.06
N ASN A 377 3.59 -9.91 22.16
CA ASN A 377 3.32 -9.45 23.51
C ASN A 377 4.24 -10.18 24.51
N ASP A 378 5.37 -9.60 24.83
CA ASP A 378 6.26 -10.11 25.86
C ASP A 378 6.22 -9.25 27.12
N MET A 379 6.46 -9.83 28.30
CA MET A 379 6.43 -9.10 29.57
C MET A 379 7.61 -8.13 29.75
N ILE A 380 8.65 -8.26 28.92
CA ILE A 380 9.86 -7.42 28.98
C ILE A 380 9.75 -6.37 27.89
N ILE A 381 9.15 -5.24 28.24
CA ILE A 381 8.91 -4.13 27.31
C ILE A 381 9.98 -3.06 27.54
N GLY A 382 10.51 -2.48 26.44
CA GLY A 382 11.35 -1.28 26.49
C GLY A 382 12.77 -1.51 26.97
N GLU A 383 13.27 -2.73 27.05
CA GLU A 383 14.67 -3.01 27.34
C GLU A 383 15.53 -2.87 26.09
N ASP A 384 16.53 -2.01 26.17
CA ASP A 384 17.63 -1.96 25.21
C ASP A 384 18.57 -3.15 25.47
N TYR A 385 18.55 -4.13 24.57
CA TYR A 385 19.49 -5.25 24.64
C TYR A 385 20.67 -5.01 23.70
N LYS A 386 21.79 -4.58 24.26
CA LYS A 386 23.05 -4.34 23.51
C LYS A 386 22.86 -3.37 22.32
N GLY A 387 22.09 -2.30 22.49
CA GLY A 387 21.81 -1.32 21.44
C GLY A 387 20.71 -1.72 20.46
N ILE A 388 19.94 -2.77 20.78
CA ILE A 388 18.77 -3.21 19.99
C ILE A 388 17.52 -2.93 20.81
N THR A 389 16.60 -2.15 20.24
CA THR A 389 15.31 -1.84 20.86
C THR A 389 14.40 -3.06 20.79
N TYR A 390 13.88 -3.48 21.92
CA TYR A 390 12.94 -4.59 22.05
C TYR A 390 11.56 -4.06 22.43
N CYS A 391 10.55 -4.27 21.58
CA CYS A 391 9.23 -3.70 21.78
C CYS A 391 8.11 -4.63 21.32
N ASN A 392 6.91 -4.40 21.84
CA ASN A 392 5.73 -5.08 21.39
C ASN A 392 5.23 -4.52 20.04
N LEU A 393 4.55 -5.34 19.25
CA LEU A 393 3.99 -4.96 17.96
C LEU A 393 3.05 -3.75 18.09
N GLU A 394 2.21 -3.72 19.12
CA GLU A 394 1.28 -2.62 19.39
C GLU A 394 2.03 -1.28 19.51
N GLU A 395 3.09 -1.26 20.28
CA GLU A 395 3.93 -0.07 20.48
C GLU A 395 4.64 0.32 19.19
N PHE A 396 5.23 -0.66 18.49
CA PHE A 396 5.93 -0.43 17.24
C PHE A 396 5.01 0.20 16.17
N LEU A 397 3.79 -0.30 16.02
CA LEU A 397 2.81 0.23 15.06
C LEU A 397 2.27 1.63 15.41
N LEU A 398 2.53 2.12 16.61
CA LEU A 398 2.19 3.47 17.07
C LEU A 398 3.40 4.42 17.11
N MET A 399 4.62 3.91 16.89
CA MET A 399 5.82 4.75 16.82
C MET A 399 5.82 5.63 15.57
N ASP A 400 6.33 6.84 15.72
CA ASP A 400 6.71 7.70 14.58
C ASP A 400 8.19 7.42 14.26
N ILE A 401 8.44 6.51 13.32
CA ILE A 401 9.76 6.02 12.91
C ILE A 401 10.35 6.79 11.73
#